data_18e342c9bca916f97d1e04a5330d5369
#
_entry.id   18e342c9bca916f97d1e04a5330d5369
#
_cell.length_a   1.000
_cell.length_b   1.000
_cell.length_c   1.000
_cell.angle_alpha   90.00
_cell.angle_beta   90.00
_cell.angle_gamma   90.00
#
_symmetry.space_group_name_H-M   'P 1'
#
loop_
_entity.id
_entity.type
_entity.pdbx_description
1 polymer ?
#
loop_
_entity_poly.entity_id
_entity_poly.type
_entity_poly.pdbx_seq_one_letter_code
_entity_poly.pdbx_strand_id
1 'polypeptide(L)'
;VVARQLKIGLSLVAGGYSLIPIIAYEPVWAIGTGTPDTPENMLVIADFIRQSLTADVPHISVLYGGSVTVENAEHYLRYKEIDGVLVGGASLIASEITKIVEIGLQY
;
A
#
# COMPACT_ATOMS: atom_id res chain seq x y z
N VAL A 1 -7.85 9.60 -11.13
CA VAL A 1 -8.56 8.88 -10.05
C VAL A 1 -7.79 9.01 -8.74
N VAL A 2 -6.54 8.55 -8.69
CA VAL A 2 -5.73 8.59 -7.46
C VAL A 2 -5.59 10.01 -6.89
N ALA A 3 -5.24 11.01 -7.71
CA ALA A 3 -5.11 12.40 -7.27
C ALA A 3 -6.39 12.94 -6.62
N ARG A 4 -7.53 12.64 -7.22
CA ARG A 4 -8.83 13.07 -6.71
C ARG A 4 -9.14 12.41 -5.36
N GLN A 5 -8.91 11.11 -5.25
CA GLN A 5 -9.14 10.37 -4.00
C GLN A 5 -8.24 10.87 -2.87
N LEU A 6 -6.95 11.10 -3.15
CA LEU A 6 -6.02 11.69 -2.18
C LEU A 6 -6.51 13.06 -1.70
N LYS A 7 -6.87 13.94 -2.62
CA LYS A 7 -7.35 15.28 -2.28
C LYS A 7 -8.59 15.23 -1.39
N ILE A 8 -9.57 14.40 -1.74
CA ILE A 8 -10.82 14.29 -0.97
C ILE A 8 -10.54 13.63 0.40
N GLY A 9 -9.86 12.50 0.41
CA GLY A 9 -9.57 11.74 1.65
C GLY A 9 -8.78 12.58 2.66
N LEU A 10 -7.76 13.27 2.21
CA LEU A 10 -6.92 14.07 3.11
C LEU A 10 -7.59 15.38 3.55
N SER A 11 -8.52 15.93 2.77
CA SER A 11 -9.28 17.11 3.19
C SER A 11 -10.20 16.83 4.39
N LEU A 12 -10.54 15.57 4.62
CA LEU A 12 -11.36 15.13 5.74
C LEU A 12 -10.55 14.88 7.03
N VAL A 13 -9.23 14.88 6.93
CA VAL A 13 -8.34 14.76 8.12
C VAL A 13 -8.28 16.11 8.80
N ALA A 14 -9.14 16.30 9.80
CA ALA A 14 -9.26 17.55 10.52
C ALA A 14 -8.01 17.87 11.35
N GLY A 15 -7.59 19.17 11.38
CA GLY A 15 -6.64 19.68 12.35
C GLY A 15 -5.17 19.67 11.94
N GLY A 16 -4.88 19.63 10.64
CA GLY A 16 -3.50 19.62 10.15
C GLY A 16 -2.79 18.29 10.42
N TYR A 17 -1.55 18.20 9.98
CA TYR A 17 -0.79 16.95 9.94
C TYR A 17 -0.15 16.54 11.28
N SER A 18 -0.86 16.65 12.38
CA SER A 18 -0.41 16.07 13.66
C SER A 18 -0.39 14.54 13.61
N LEU A 19 -1.14 13.95 12.68
CA LEU A 19 -1.15 12.52 12.39
C LEU A 19 -0.67 12.31 10.95
N ILE A 20 0.41 11.56 10.78
CA ILE A 20 0.91 11.18 9.46
C ILE A 20 0.03 10.04 8.94
N PRO A 21 -0.71 10.23 7.84
CA PRO A 21 -1.55 9.17 7.32
C PRO A 21 -0.73 8.06 6.68
N ILE A 22 -1.27 6.84 6.71
CA ILE A 22 -0.78 5.73 5.91
C ILE A 22 -1.70 5.61 4.70
N ILE A 23 -1.16 5.56 3.51
CA ILE A 23 -1.92 5.45 2.27
C ILE A 23 -1.86 4.02 1.78
N ALA A 24 -3.00 3.36 1.63
CA ALA A 24 -3.10 2.07 0.99
C ALA A 24 -3.62 2.24 -0.44
N TYR A 25 -2.85 1.78 -1.42
CA TYR A 25 -3.29 1.72 -2.80
C TYR A 25 -3.96 0.37 -3.08
N GLU A 26 -5.24 0.45 -3.39
CA GLU A 26 -6.08 -0.73 -3.61
C GLU A 26 -6.76 -0.61 -4.99
N PRO A 27 -6.11 -1.04 -6.08
CA PRO A 27 -6.73 -1.03 -7.40
C PRO A 27 -7.96 -1.96 -7.41
N VAL A 28 -9.12 -1.43 -7.80
CA VAL A 28 -10.40 -2.16 -7.69
C VAL A 28 -10.41 -3.48 -8.45
N TRP A 29 -9.68 -3.58 -9.56
CA TRP A 29 -9.59 -4.82 -10.33
C TRP A 29 -8.74 -5.91 -9.65
N ALA A 30 -7.95 -5.56 -8.63
CA ALA A 30 -7.09 -6.48 -7.91
C ALA A 30 -7.68 -6.94 -6.56
N ILE A 31 -8.72 -6.26 -6.06
CA ILE A 31 -9.31 -6.57 -4.77
C ILE A 31 -10.17 -7.84 -4.89
N GLY A 32 -9.78 -8.92 -4.20
CA GLY A 32 -10.56 -10.16 -4.12
C GLY A 32 -10.71 -10.91 -5.44
N THR A 33 -9.97 -10.53 -6.49
CA THR A 33 -10.08 -11.14 -7.82
C THR A 33 -9.06 -12.26 -8.07
N GLY A 34 -8.04 -12.36 -7.23
CA GLY A 34 -6.89 -13.23 -7.47
C GLY A 34 -5.92 -12.70 -8.53
N THR A 35 -6.19 -11.51 -9.09
CA THR A 35 -5.34 -10.86 -10.10
C THR A 35 -4.70 -9.62 -9.50
N PRO A 36 -3.46 -9.71 -8.99
CA PRO A 36 -2.76 -8.57 -8.42
C PRO A 36 -2.33 -7.57 -9.49
N ASP A 37 -2.10 -6.32 -9.08
CA ASP A 37 -1.41 -5.35 -9.90
C ASP A 37 0.09 -5.67 -9.96
N THR A 38 0.80 -5.16 -10.95
CA THR A 38 2.24 -5.42 -11.07
C THR A 38 3.04 -4.56 -10.10
N PRO A 39 4.19 -5.06 -9.59
CA PRO A 39 5.07 -4.25 -8.76
C PRO A 39 5.53 -2.97 -9.47
N GLU A 40 5.80 -3.04 -10.76
CA GLU A 40 6.22 -1.89 -11.58
C GLU A 40 5.16 -0.78 -11.59
N ASN A 41 3.89 -1.15 -11.77
CA ASN A 41 2.79 -0.18 -11.71
C ASN A 41 2.63 0.38 -10.30
N MET A 42 2.75 -0.47 -9.28
CA MET A 42 2.72 -0.02 -7.89
C MET A 42 3.81 1.00 -7.57
N LEU A 43 5.03 0.80 -8.09
CA LEU A 43 6.15 1.75 -7.91
C LEU A 43 5.82 3.13 -8.50
N VAL A 44 5.26 3.16 -9.69
CA VAL A 44 4.82 4.40 -10.34
C VAL A 44 3.75 5.10 -9.51
N ILE A 45 2.78 4.36 -8.99
CA ILE A 45 1.71 4.92 -8.16
C ILE A 45 2.24 5.41 -6.81
N ALA A 46 3.13 4.66 -6.17
CA ALA A 46 3.74 5.07 -4.90
C ALA A 46 4.52 6.39 -5.04
N ASP A 47 5.30 6.52 -6.11
CA ASP A 47 6.01 7.75 -6.43
C ASP A 47 5.05 8.91 -6.68
N PHE A 48 4.01 8.69 -7.47
CA PHE A 48 2.96 9.68 -7.72
C PHE A 48 2.28 10.16 -6.42
N ILE A 49 1.93 9.23 -5.52
CA ILE A 49 1.32 9.55 -4.23
C ILE A 49 2.26 10.44 -3.42
N ARG A 50 3.53 10.07 -3.31
CA ARG A 50 4.51 10.84 -2.55
C ARG A 50 4.73 12.23 -3.13
N GLN A 51 4.90 12.34 -4.43
CA GLN A 51 5.06 13.64 -5.11
C GLN A 51 3.85 14.55 -4.92
N SER A 52 2.65 13.98 -4.87
CA SER A 52 1.41 14.74 -4.65
C SER A 52 1.30 15.32 -3.23
N LEU A 53 2.06 14.80 -2.27
CA LEU A 53 1.91 15.09 -0.83
C LEU A 53 3.16 15.66 -0.17
N THR A 54 4.29 15.75 -0.87
CA THR A 54 5.60 16.10 -0.29
C THR A 54 5.69 17.49 0.32
N ALA A 55 4.87 18.45 -0.12
CA ALA A 55 4.93 19.82 0.40
C ALA A 55 4.56 19.90 1.88
N ASP A 56 3.70 19.00 2.38
CA ASP A 56 3.08 19.09 3.69
C ASP A 56 3.40 17.92 4.63
N VAL A 57 3.91 16.80 4.09
CA VAL A 57 4.19 15.59 4.89
C VAL A 57 5.56 15.02 4.52
N PRO A 58 6.53 15.06 5.46
CA PRO A 58 7.93 14.71 5.14
C PRO A 58 8.14 13.22 4.84
N HIS A 59 7.29 12.34 5.32
CA HIS A 59 7.34 10.91 5.03
C HIS A 59 5.96 10.31 5.12
N ILE A 60 5.51 9.72 4.01
CA ILE A 60 4.24 8.98 3.95
C ILE A 60 4.53 7.53 3.64
N SER A 61 3.98 6.65 4.48
CA SER A 61 3.98 5.21 4.20
C SER A 61 2.93 4.88 3.16
N VAL A 62 3.35 4.17 2.12
CA VAL A 62 2.48 3.70 1.04
C VAL A 62 2.47 2.18 1.03
N LEU A 63 1.26 1.63 1.19
CA LEU A 63 1.03 0.18 1.21
C LEU A 63 0.36 -0.26 -0.09
N TYR A 64 0.63 -1.49 -0.50
CA TYR A 64 -0.08 -2.15 -1.57
C TYR A 64 -1.17 -3.09 -1.00
N GLY A 65 -2.39 -3.00 -1.53
CA GLY A 65 -3.53 -3.80 -1.09
C GLY A 65 -4.34 -4.38 -2.25
N GLY A 66 -3.78 -5.32 -2.98
CA GLY A 66 -4.50 -5.96 -4.08
C GLY A 66 -4.14 -7.43 -4.27
N SER A 67 -4.98 -8.34 -3.78
CA SER A 67 -4.78 -9.80 -3.88
C SER A 67 -3.39 -10.26 -3.40
N VAL A 68 -2.99 -9.79 -2.22
CA VAL A 68 -1.71 -10.15 -1.62
C VAL A 68 -1.76 -11.59 -1.09
N THR A 69 -0.78 -12.39 -1.46
CA THR A 69 -0.61 -13.79 -1.04
C THR A 69 0.83 -14.06 -0.59
N VAL A 70 1.09 -15.22 0.00
CA VAL A 70 2.47 -15.64 0.33
C VAL A 70 3.35 -15.67 -0.90
N GLU A 71 2.81 -16.10 -2.04
CA GLU A 71 3.56 -16.25 -3.29
C GLU A 71 3.97 -14.91 -3.91
N ASN A 72 3.19 -13.85 -3.70
CA ASN A 72 3.46 -12.56 -4.34
C ASN A 72 3.93 -11.46 -3.39
N ALA A 73 3.84 -11.63 -2.07
CA ALA A 73 4.18 -10.60 -1.09
C ALA A 73 5.62 -10.08 -1.25
N GLU A 74 6.58 -10.96 -1.50
CA GLU A 74 7.98 -10.59 -1.71
C GLU A 74 8.16 -9.68 -2.92
N HIS A 75 7.37 -9.85 -3.96
CA HIS A 75 7.45 -9.02 -5.18
C HIS A 75 7.21 -7.54 -4.90
N TYR A 76 6.46 -7.21 -3.85
CA TYR A 76 6.21 -5.83 -3.41
C TYR A 76 7.17 -5.41 -2.30
N LEU A 77 7.31 -6.24 -1.27
CA LEU A 77 8.06 -5.90 -0.05
C LEU A 77 9.56 -5.71 -0.25
N ARG A 78 10.14 -6.25 -1.32
CA ARG A 78 11.57 -6.06 -1.65
C ARG A 78 11.90 -4.63 -2.12
N TYR A 79 10.92 -3.83 -2.50
CA TYR A 79 11.11 -2.46 -2.95
C TYR A 79 10.98 -1.48 -1.79
N LYS A 80 11.98 -0.64 -1.60
CA LYS A 80 12.01 0.38 -0.54
C LYS A 80 10.91 1.43 -0.68
N GLU A 81 10.41 1.62 -1.88
CA GLU A 81 9.34 2.56 -2.22
C GLU A 81 7.97 2.06 -1.77
N ILE A 82 7.85 0.77 -1.44
CA ILE A 82 6.63 0.15 -0.93
C ILE A 82 6.86 -0.18 0.55
N ASP A 83 6.20 0.54 1.44
CA ASP A 83 6.43 0.42 2.89
C ASP A 83 5.76 -0.81 3.51
N GLY A 84 4.87 -1.45 2.78
CA GLY A 84 4.20 -2.65 3.27
C GLY A 84 3.05 -3.10 2.39
N VAL A 85 2.31 -4.08 2.88
CA VAL A 85 1.15 -4.65 2.21
C VAL A 85 -0.07 -4.66 3.13
N LEU A 86 -1.24 -4.45 2.55
CA LEU A 86 -2.53 -4.63 3.20
C LEU A 86 -3.11 -5.96 2.74
N VAL A 87 -3.21 -6.92 3.67
CA VAL A 87 -3.57 -8.30 3.36
C VAL A 87 -5.05 -8.53 3.60
N GLY A 88 -5.76 -8.98 2.56
CA GLY A 88 -7.18 -9.33 2.63
C GLY A 88 -7.41 -10.79 3.03
N GLY A 89 -7.91 -11.62 2.11
CA GLY A 89 -8.29 -13.01 2.38
C GLY A 89 -7.22 -13.88 3.04
N ALA A 90 -5.96 -13.72 2.66
CA ALA A 90 -4.85 -14.47 3.26
C ALA A 90 -4.66 -14.15 4.76
N SER A 91 -5.13 -13.01 5.24
CA SER A 91 -5.07 -12.65 6.67
C SER A 91 -5.99 -13.50 7.56
N LEU A 92 -6.98 -14.16 6.97
CA LEU A 92 -7.90 -15.07 7.68
C LEU A 92 -7.29 -16.44 7.96
N ILE A 93 -6.14 -16.75 7.37
CA ILE A 93 -5.43 -18.02 7.51
C ILE A 93 -4.13 -17.76 8.28
N ALA A 94 -4.04 -18.23 9.51
CA ALA A 94 -2.91 -17.92 10.40
C ALA A 94 -1.55 -18.29 9.80
N SER A 95 -1.44 -19.43 9.13
CA SER A 95 -0.19 -19.85 8.48
C SER A 95 0.22 -18.94 7.30
N GLU A 96 -0.75 -18.39 6.56
CA GLU A 96 -0.50 -17.49 5.44
C GLU A 96 -0.01 -16.11 5.94
N ILE A 97 -0.75 -15.51 6.87
CA ILE A 97 -0.36 -14.18 7.39
C ILE A 97 0.98 -14.24 8.11
N THR A 98 1.27 -15.31 8.84
CA THR A 98 2.56 -15.49 9.50
C THR A 98 3.71 -15.50 8.50
N LYS A 99 3.59 -16.25 7.40
CA LYS A 99 4.60 -16.27 6.34
C LYS A 99 4.78 -14.92 5.67
N ILE A 100 3.70 -14.18 5.42
CA ILE A 100 3.78 -12.82 4.86
C ILE A 100 4.56 -11.89 5.79
N VAL A 101 4.31 -11.96 7.11
CA VAL A 101 5.07 -11.20 8.11
C VAL A 101 6.55 -11.59 8.10
N GLU A 102 6.86 -12.88 8.06
CA GLU A 102 8.24 -13.38 7.98
C GLU A 102 8.97 -12.86 6.75
N ILE A 103 8.30 -12.82 5.59
CA ILE A 103 8.84 -12.22 4.37
C ILE A 103 9.14 -10.73 4.60
N GLY A 104 8.20 -9.99 5.18
CA GLY A 104 8.37 -8.56 5.45
C GLY A 104 9.54 -8.24 6.38
N LEU A 105 9.84 -9.13 7.33
CA LEU A 105 10.95 -8.96 8.27
C LEU A 105 12.34 -9.08 7.61
N GLN A 106 12.43 -9.56 6.36
CA GLN A 106 13.68 -9.67 5.61
C GLN A 106 14.09 -8.36 4.93
N TYR A 107 13.18 -7.41 4.83
CA TYR A 107 13.36 -6.14 4.14
C TYR A 107 13.08 -4.97 5.09
#